data_8e2f5a6721be7412be6450d7bd22bcad
#
_entry.id   8e2f5a6721be7412be6450d7bd22bcad
#
_cell.length_a   1.000
_cell.length_b   1.000
_cell.length_c   1.000
_cell.angle_alpha   90.00
_cell.angle_beta   90.00
_cell.angle_gamma   90.00
#
_symmetry.space_group_name_H-M   'P 1'
#
loop_
_entity.id
_entity.type
_entity.pdbx_description
1 polymer ?
#
loop_
_entity_poly.entity_id
_entity_poly.type
_entity_poly.pdbx_seq_one_letter_code
_entity_poly.pdbx_strand_id
1 'polypeptide(L)'
;MLACGQGATDSTPPLPLTAVARIVIDTPADTVLLGDSLTVRARAVNREGTVLEVAPPVWSSTDSSVAVVSDGGVVRARNVGTLQLAAQAGGVVGTRTIRVAPRAVRVRLVAPDTISITDDAALLVEVETLAGVRLAAAVPRLAVADTTVAQLLSVTAGRASIRAIAPGTTDLLAIIGRDTTRRRFVVRLAALRALSVKIESRVAGLGDSVPFELAAMDSLGRNVTTAGTIVTTEPSGRFVVRRGHLIAVGLGSVVVRAANGAQVAFDTLTAQGPSEFLLEIVDGDGQHPLPLRMLTSMERVSTKWRRALRGAPPGDFVRLRIGDCRNAVPVSQFITGVRVLVKLDTLPPRIAGQGGPCVVRPGGLPLLGTISLNILNYGNLSDRKLDDLLQHEVGHVLGIGTVWGRGALAGLIDGDSSAADPIFVGPAALTAFSRLGRSARFTGRPVPLQVGVLGHWRSTAFGGELMASSLVNGAQPLSAVTVAALRDLGWTVEMEAYEEYMLPDAVLAPSISGRVISTTIPLDGDLLLPRLMVQPGGRMVPLDAAGRRILR
;
A
#
# COMPACT_ATOMS: atom_id res chain seq x y z
N MET A 1 52.39 -11.25 -86.78
CA MET A 1 53.47 -11.08 -85.80
C MET A 1 53.02 -11.68 -84.49
N LEU A 2 53.84 -12.68 -84.12
CA LEU A 2 53.66 -13.42 -82.85
C LEU A 2 53.78 -12.57 -81.61
N ALA A 3 53.03 -12.89 -80.56
CA ALA A 3 53.48 -12.71 -79.19
C ALA A 3 52.85 -13.79 -78.29
N CYS A 4 53.73 -14.65 -77.78
CA CYS A 4 53.48 -15.70 -76.79
C CYS A 4 52.97 -15.07 -75.46
N GLY A 5 51.86 -15.63 -74.91
CA GLY A 5 51.46 -15.45 -73.53
C GLY A 5 52.10 -16.61 -72.71
N GLN A 6 52.93 -16.23 -71.74
CA GLN A 6 53.51 -17.18 -70.76
C GLN A 6 52.44 -17.47 -69.69
N GLY A 7 52.14 -18.77 -69.57
CA GLY A 7 51.37 -19.28 -68.45
C GLY A 7 52.22 -19.25 -67.18
N ALA A 8 51.73 -18.50 -66.17
CA ALA A 8 52.31 -18.57 -64.85
C ALA A 8 51.94 -19.91 -64.19
N THR A 9 52.90 -20.77 -64.03
CA THR A 9 52.79 -21.97 -63.19
C THR A 9 52.86 -21.49 -61.71
N ASP A 10 51.73 -21.61 -61.01
CA ASP A 10 51.66 -21.42 -59.58
C ASP A 10 52.41 -22.57 -58.87
N SER A 11 53.72 -22.40 -58.74
CA SER A 11 54.55 -23.32 -57.99
C SER A 11 54.67 -22.87 -56.55
N THR A 12 53.70 -23.25 -55.73
CA THR A 12 53.87 -23.19 -54.26
C THR A 12 55.10 -24.08 -53.94
N PRO A 13 56.17 -23.55 -53.33
CA PRO A 13 57.36 -24.35 -53.03
C PRO A 13 56.98 -25.52 -52.13
N PRO A 14 57.57 -26.72 -52.37
CA PRO A 14 57.29 -27.87 -51.53
C PRO A 14 57.71 -27.57 -50.09
N LEU A 15 56.81 -27.84 -49.13
CA LEU A 15 57.11 -27.73 -47.70
C LEU A 15 58.43 -28.53 -47.39
N PRO A 16 59.31 -27.97 -46.54
CA PRO A 16 60.56 -28.68 -46.19
C PRO A 16 60.24 -30.04 -45.57
N LEU A 17 61.10 -31.05 -45.77
CA LEU A 17 60.94 -32.41 -45.24
C LEU A 17 60.78 -32.48 -43.71
N THR A 18 61.12 -31.43 -43.01
CA THR A 18 60.96 -31.23 -41.57
C THR A 18 59.59 -30.62 -41.18
N ALA A 19 58.74 -30.20 -42.17
CA ALA A 19 57.45 -29.65 -41.89
C ALA A 19 56.41 -30.74 -41.66
N VAL A 20 55.54 -30.55 -40.61
CA VAL A 20 54.41 -31.45 -40.35
C VAL A 20 53.41 -31.31 -41.48
N ALA A 21 53.17 -32.44 -42.22
CA ALA A 21 52.17 -32.48 -43.28
C ALA A 21 50.80 -32.99 -42.79
N ARG A 22 50.77 -33.86 -41.81
CA ARG A 22 49.55 -34.37 -41.18
C ARG A 22 49.80 -34.90 -39.78
N ILE A 23 48.75 -34.95 -38.96
CA ILE A 23 48.73 -35.66 -37.69
C ILE A 23 47.92 -36.92 -37.83
N VAL A 24 48.52 -38.09 -37.46
CA VAL A 24 47.86 -39.38 -37.43
C VAL A 24 47.54 -39.77 -36.04
N ILE A 25 46.23 -40.01 -35.78
CA ILE A 25 45.77 -40.50 -34.49
C ILE A 25 45.64 -42.01 -34.53
N ASP A 26 46.47 -42.67 -33.74
CA ASP A 26 46.47 -44.14 -33.58
C ASP A 26 45.55 -44.46 -32.36
N THR A 27 44.67 -45.41 -32.57
CA THR A 27 43.77 -45.92 -31.56
C THR A 27 43.68 -47.43 -31.64
N PRO A 28 43.65 -48.15 -30.51
CA PRO A 28 43.42 -49.57 -30.48
C PRO A 28 42.03 -50.00 -30.95
N ALA A 29 41.06 -49.08 -30.86
CA ALA A 29 39.70 -49.29 -31.33
C ALA A 29 38.98 -47.93 -31.58
N ASP A 30 38.06 -47.90 -32.54
CA ASP A 30 37.20 -46.74 -32.81
C ASP A 30 35.90 -46.74 -31.95
N THR A 31 35.74 -47.78 -31.12
CA THR A 31 34.59 -47.90 -30.21
C THR A 31 35.08 -48.21 -28.82
N VAL A 32 34.55 -47.44 -27.85
CA VAL A 32 34.75 -47.63 -26.42
C VAL A 32 33.40 -47.80 -25.74
N LEU A 33 33.30 -48.66 -24.72
CA LEU A 33 32.04 -48.81 -23.99
C LEU A 33 31.83 -47.67 -22.97
N LEU A 34 30.60 -47.30 -22.75
CA LEU A 34 30.21 -46.33 -21.72
C LEU A 34 30.89 -46.63 -20.38
N GLY A 35 31.56 -45.64 -19.81
CA GLY A 35 32.27 -45.72 -18.52
C GLY A 35 33.69 -46.25 -18.61
N ASP A 36 34.14 -46.77 -19.79
CA ASP A 36 35.50 -47.20 -19.98
C ASP A 36 36.42 -46.07 -20.47
N SER A 37 37.71 -46.35 -20.51
CA SER A 37 38.72 -45.43 -21.05
C SER A 37 39.48 -46.09 -22.18
N LEU A 38 39.92 -45.29 -23.15
CA LEU A 38 40.68 -45.68 -24.31
C LEU A 38 41.90 -44.75 -24.41
N THR A 39 43.11 -45.33 -24.59
CA THR A 39 44.32 -44.52 -24.78
C THR A 39 44.60 -44.38 -26.27
N VAL A 40 44.70 -43.14 -26.74
CA VAL A 40 45.05 -42.78 -28.10
C VAL A 40 46.41 -42.10 -28.12
N ARG A 41 47.12 -42.21 -29.28
CA ARG A 41 48.39 -41.54 -29.50
C ARG A 41 48.33 -40.75 -30.81
N ALA A 42 49.02 -39.62 -30.84
CA ALA A 42 49.14 -38.85 -32.08
C ALA A 42 50.60 -38.80 -32.53
N ARG A 43 50.83 -38.96 -33.86
CA ARG A 43 52.11 -38.81 -34.48
C ARG A 43 52.07 -37.79 -35.58
N ALA A 44 53.05 -36.87 -35.56
CA ALA A 44 53.23 -35.90 -36.63
C ALA A 44 54.06 -36.58 -37.74
N VAL A 45 53.61 -36.49 -38.98
CA VAL A 45 54.37 -37.06 -40.13
C VAL A 45 54.52 -36.00 -41.22
N ASN A 46 55.65 -36.08 -41.94
CA ASN A 46 55.92 -35.30 -43.15
C ASN A 46 55.16 -35.81 -44.36
N ARG A 47 55.40 -35.26 -45.57
CA ARG A 47 54.76 -35.71 -46.83
C ARG A 47 55.15 -37.12 -47.24
N GLU A 48 56.34 -37.58 -46.86
CA GLU A 48 56.87 -38.89 -47.16
C GLU A 48 56.43 -39.98 -46.18
N GLY A 49 55.71 -39.59 -45.11
CA GLY A 49 55.23 -40.48 -44.07
C GLY A 49 56.19 -40.68 -42.89
N THR A 50 57.35 -40.00 -42.90
CA THR A 50 58.34 -40.09 -41.83
C THR A 50 57.80 -39.39 -40.59
N VAL A 51 57.91 -40.04 -39.39
CA VAL A 51 57.51 -39.48 -38.11
C VAL A 51 58.46 -38.37 -37.67
N LEU A 52 57.93 -37.24 -37.31
CA LEU A 52 58.71 -36.11 -36.85
C LEU A 52 58.55 -35.98 -35.32
N GLU A 53 59.66 -35.64 -34.69
CA GLU A 53 59.62 -35.23 -33.26
C GLU A 53 59.12 -33.82 -33.16
N VAL A 54 57.98 -33.66 -32.52
CA VAL A 54 57.32 -32.36 -32.25
C VAL A 54 56.87 -32.30 -30.80
N ALA A 55 56.54 -31.10 -30.33
CA ALA A 55 55.94 -30.95 -29.00
C ALA A 55 54.68 -31.84 -28.86
N PRO A 56 54.37 -32.28 -27.63
CA PRO A 56 53.18 -33.11 -27.39
C PRO A 56 51.91 -32.44 -27.99
N PRO A 57 51.04 -33.24 -28.63
CA PRO A 57 49.86 -32.72 -29.27
C PRO A 57 48.87 -32.16 -28.23
N VAL A 58 48.20 -31.06 -28.59
CA VAL A 58 47.04 -30.54 -27.83
C VAL A 58 45.83 -31.34 -28.28
N TRP A 59 45.21 -32.02 -27.34
CA TRP A 59 44.03 -32.84 -27.57
C TRP A 59 42.74 -32.07 -27.34
N SER A 60 41.73 -32.31 -28.15
CA SER A 60 40.38 -31.81 -27.95
C SER A 60 39.31 -32.82 -28.39
N SER A 61 38.12 -32.67 -27.85
CA SER A 61 36.92 -33.45 -28.20
C SER A 61 35.86 -32.51 -28.74
N THR A 62 35.19 -32.84 -29.84
CA THR A 62 34.07 -32.06 -30.39
C THR A 62 32.83 -32.14 -29.54
N ASP A 63 32.72 -33.16 -28.67
CA ASP A 63 31.63 -33.32 -27.72
C ASP A 63 32.13 -33.87 -26.38
N SER A 64 32.43 -32.98 -25.46
CA SER A 64 32.91 -33.34 -24.13
C SER A 64 31.82 -33.98 -23.25
N SER A 65 30.54 -33.89 -23.64
CA SER A 65 29.45 -34.60 -22.96
C SER A 65 29.45 -36.09 -23.29
N VAL A 66 29.94 -36.48 -24.48
CA VAL A 66 30.08 -37.88 -24.91
C VAL A 66 31.38 -38.47 -24.40
N ALA A 67 32.52 -37.81 -24.61
CA ALA A 67 33.78 -38.19 -24.00
C ALA A 67 34.75 -37.01 -23.89
N VAL A 68 35.62 -37.04 -22.87
CA VAL A 68 36.73 -36.12 -22.70
C VAL A 68 38.05 -36.80 -22.99
N VAL A 69 39.03 -36.03 -23.45
CA VAL A 69 40.40 -36.51 -23.65
C VAL A 69 41.36 -35.73 -22.77
N SER A 70 42.29 -36.38 -22.11
CA SER A 70 43.36 -35.75 -21.35
C SER A 70 44.54 -35.37 -22.23
N ASP A 71 45.45 -34.52 -21.73
CA ASP A 71 46.70 -34.16 -22.43
C ASP A 71 47.56 -35.37 -22.73
N GLY A 72 47.45 -36.46 -21.95
CA GLY A 72 48.12 -37.74 -22.21
C GLY A 72 47.41 -38.66 -23.20
N GLY A 73 46.35 -38.20 -23.88
CA GLY A 73 45.61 -38.99 -24.87
C GLY A 73 44.68 -40.05 -24.26
N VAL A 74 44.29 -39.93 -22.99
CA VAL A 74 43.32 -40.84 -22.37
C VAL A 74 41.91 -40.32 -22.62
N VAL A 75 41.16 -41.01 -23.47
CA VAL A 75 39.74 -40.77 -23.76
C VAL A 75 38.89 -41.47 -22.71
N ARG A 76 38.03 -40.73 -22.03
CA ARG A 76 37.10 -41.26 -21.01
C ARG A 76 35.66 -41.15 -21.51
N ALA A 77 35.00 -42.27 -21.67
CA ALA A 77 33.63 -42.39 -22.17
C ALA A 77 32.62 -41.96 -21.08
N ARG A 78 31.89 -40.87 -21.32
CA ARG A 78 30.93 -40.28 -20.36
C ARG A 78 29.49 -40.62 -20.70
N ASN A 79 29.13 -40.56 -21.98
CA ASN A 79 27.78 -40.84 -22.46
C ASN A 79 27.79 -41.51 -23.82
N VAL A 80 26.70 -42.16 -24.20
CA VAL A 80 26.55 -42.83 -25.51
C VAL A 80 26.48 -41.78 -26.62
N GLY A 81 27.25 -41.95 -27.67
CA GLY A 81 27.29 -41.03 -28.80
C GLY A 81 28.50 -41.20 -29.68
N THR A 82 28.69 -40.29 -30.61
CA THR A 82 29.85 -40.26 -31.54
C THR A 82 30.48 -38.87 -31.47
N LEU A 83 31.78 -38.80 -31.41
CA LEU A 83 32.55 -37.56 -31.38
C LEU A 83 33.75 -37.64 -32.30
N GLN A 84 34.35 -36.50 -32.64
CA GLN A 84 35.67 -36.43 -33.24
C GLN A 84 36.70 -36.01 -32.18
N LEU A 85 37.74 -36.79 -32.04
CA LEU A 85 38.95 -36.37 -31.36
C LEU A 85 39.79 -35.54 -32.32
N ALA A 86 40.36 -34.48 -31.87
CA ALA A 86 41.35 -33.70 -32.60
C ALA A 86 42.65 -33.67 -31.80
N ALA A 87 43.76 -33.80 -32.53
CA ALA A 87 45.12 -33.63 -32.03
C ALA A 87 45.80 -32.56 -32.87
N GLN A 88 46.33 -31.54 -32.25
CA GLN A 88 47.04 -30.44 -32.94
C GLN A 88 48.50 -30.41 -32.52
N ALA A 89 49.41 -30.45 -33.53
CA ALA A 89 50.82 -30.26 -33.32
C ALA A 89 51.46 -29.64 -34.57
N GLY A 90 52.45 -28.76 -34.39
CA GLY A 90 53.17 -28.10 -35.51
C GLY A 90 52.25 -27.29 -36.43
N GLY A 91 51.12 -26.73 -35.90
CA GLY A 91 50.15 -25.98 -36.70
C GLY A 91 49.18 -26.83 -37.52
N VAL A 92 49.25 -28.15 -37.45
CA VAL A 92 48.43 -29.11 -38.24
C VAL A 92 47.49 -29.83 -37.25
N VAL A 93 46.26 -30.06 -37.68
CA VAL A 93 45.22 -30.77 -36.90
C VAL A 93 44.92 -32.10 -37.59
N GLY A 94 44.97 -33.18 -36.83
CA GLY A 94 44.43 -34.47 -37.23
C GLY A 94 43.19 -34.84 -36.47
N THR A 95 42.24 -35.54 -37.10
CA THR A 95 40.99 -35.93 -36.42
C THR A 95 40.76 -37.44 -36.53
N ARG A 96 40.05 -37.99 -35.53
CA ARG A 96 39.61 -39.39 -35.51
C ARG A 96 38.23 -39.50 -34.92
N THR A 97 37.31 -40.18 -35.55
CA THR A 97 35.98 -40.47 -35.05
C THR A 97 36.05 -41.60 -34.02
N ILE A 98 35.49 -41.33 -32.83
CA ILE A 98 35.34 -42.33 -31.77
C ILE A 98 33.84 -42.47 -31.46
N ARG A 99 33.40 -43.71 -31.30
CA ARG A 99 32.03 -44.04 -30.89
C ARG A 99 32.04 -44.55 -29.45
N VAL A 100 31.21 -43.95 -28.59
CA VAL A 100 30.89 -44.53 -27.29
C VAL A 100 29.64 -45.41 -27.43
N ALA A 101 29.84 -46.74 -27.30
CA ALA A 101 28.77 -47.70 -27.40
C ALA A 101 28.02 -47.88 -26.08
N PRO A 102 26.71 -48.20 -26.11
CA PRO A 102 25.93 -48.40 -24.89
C PRO A 102 26.41 -49.63 -24.13
N ARG A 103 26.33 -49.54 -22.82
CA ARG A 103 26.50 -50.65 -21.88
C ARG A 103 25.23 -50.67 -21.01
N ALA A 104 24.74 -51.85 -20.69
CA ALA A 104 23.62 -51.97 -19.76
C ALA A 104 24.04 -51.46 -18.36
N VAL A 105 23.37 -50.41 -17.89
CA VAL A 105 23.70 -49.70 -16.64
C VAL A 105 22.48 -49.47 -15.79
N ARG A 106 22.71 -49.25 -14.50
CA ARG A 106 21.74 -48.73 -13.55
C ARG A 106 22.20 -47.35 -13.12
N VAL A 107 21.33 -46.35 -13.18
CA VAL A 107 21.58 -45.03 -12.59
C VAL A 107 20.91 -44.95 -11.25
N ARG A 108 21.65 -44.60 -10.22
CA ARG A 108 21.17 -44.35 -8.87
C ARG A 108 21.21 -42.86 -8.61
N LEU A 109 20.04 -42.30 -8.33
CA LEU A 109 19.87 -40.92 -7.91
C LEU A 109 19.56 -40.87 -6.41
N VAL A 110 20.43 -40.24 -5.63
CA VAL A 110 20.20 -39.99 -4.22
C VAL A 110 19.99 -38.50 -4.06
N ALA A 111 18.75 -38.13 -3.70
CA ALA A 111 18.33 -36.77 -3.48
C ALA A 111 17.46 -36.72 -2.23
N PRO A 112 17.38 -35.60 -1.50
CA PRO A 112 16.38 -35.41 -0.46
C PRO A 112 14.97 -35.56 -1.04
N ASP A 113 14.05 -36.12 -0.26
CA ASP A 113 12.63 -36.22 -0.67
C ASP A 113 11.95 -34.85 -0.62
N THR A 114 12.46 -33.93 0.21
CA THR A 114 11.96 -32.59 0.41
C THR A 114 13.09 -31.59 0.49
N ILE A 115 12.94 -30.46 -0.17
CA ILE A 115 13.87 -29.32 -0.15
C ILE A 115 13.07 -28.08 0.21
N SER A 116 13.63 -27.22 1.08
CA SER A 116 12.99 -25.93 1.37
C SER A 116 13.31 -24.92 0.26
N ILE A 117 12.37 -24.04 -0.02
CA ILE A 117 12.57 -22.94 -0.99
C ILE A 117 13.82 -22.14 -0.59
N THR A 118 14.58 -21.68 -1.59
CA THR A 118 15.88 -21.01 -1.46
C THR A 118 17.05 -21.91 -1.03
N ASP A 119 16.83 -23.17 -0.70
CA ASP A 119 17.92 -24.10 -0.40
C ASP A 119 18.52 -24.66 -1.69
N ASP A 120 19.82 -24.87 -1.65
CA ASP A 120 20.55 -25.64 -2.63
C ASP A 120 20.74 -27.06 -2.07
N ALA A 121 20.34 -28.07 -2.82
CA ALA A 121 20.51 -29.46 -2.42
C ALA A 121 21.58 -30.14 -3.25
N ALA A 122 22.52 -30.82 -2.59
CA ALA A 122 23.48 -31.67 -3.22
C ALA A 122 22.84 -33.03 -3.55
N LEU A 123 23.13 -33.53 -4.73
CA LEU A 123 22.65 -34.79 -5.26
C LEU A 123 23.84 -35.73 -5.52
N LEU A 124 23.70 -37.01 -5.20
CA LEU A 124 24.62 -38.06 -5.62
C LEU A 124 24.04 -38.76 -6.84
N VAL A 125 24.85 -38.86 -7.87
CA VAL A 125 24.50 -39.49 -9.16
C VAL A 125 25.48 -40.59 -9.46
N GLU A 126 25.08 -41.82 -9.29
CA GLU A 126 25.93 -42.98 -9.49
C GLU A 126 25.47 -43.79 -10.70
N VAL A 127 26.41 -44.15 -11.56
CA VAL A 127 26.18 -45.04 -12.68
C VAL A 127 26.93 -46.34 -12.42
N GLU A 128 26.19 -47.43 -12.46
CA GLU A 128 26.72 -48.76 -12.17
C GLU A 128 26.38 -49.73 -13.33
N THR A 129 27.23 -50.73 -13.55
CA THR A 129 26.84 -51.89 -14.38
C THR A 129 25.72 -52.68 -13.70
N LEU A 130 25.05 -53.57 -14.41
CA LEU A 130 24.06 -54.48 -13.81
C LEU A 130 24.67 -55.39 -12.74
N ALA A 131 25.98 -55.63 -12.80
CA ALA A 131 26.73 -56.37 -11.79
C ALA A 131 27.18 -55.51 -10.59
N GLY A 132 26.75 -54.23 -10.52
CA GLY A 132 27.06 -53.33 -9.38
C GLY A 132 28.43 -52.65 -9.45
N VAL A 133 29.15 -52.76 -10.56
CA VAL A 133 30.44 -52.08 -10.71
C VAL A 133 30.23 -50.64 -11.08
N ARG A 134 30.74 -49.71 -10.28
CA ARG A 134 30.61 -48.26 -10.47
C ARG A 134 31.41 -47.79 -11.69
N LEU A 135 30.79 -47.04 -12.56
CA LEU A 135 31.37 -46.42 -13.74
C LEU A 135 31.67 -44.94 -13.48
N ALA A 136 32.80 -44.65 -12.86
CA ALA A 136 33.13 -43.28 -12.39
C ALA A 136 33.26 -42.25 -13.52
N ALA A 137 33.55 -42.70 -14.76
CA ALA A 137 33.63 -41.78 -15.91
C ALA A 137 32.28 -41.52 -16.59
N ALA A 138 31.26 -42.33 -16.32
CA ALA A 138 29.94 -42.17 -16.92
C ALA A 138 29.18 -41.01 -16.26
N VAL A 139 28.74 -40.04 -17.05
CA VAL A 139 28.01 -38.85 -16.59
C VAL A 139 26.67 -38.80 -17.31
N PRO A 140 25.56 -39.14 -16.66
CA PRO A 140 24.24 -39.01 -17.27
C PRO A 140 23.89 -37.53 -17.49
N ARG A 141 23.10 -37.28 -18.52
CA ARG A 141 22.46 -35.97 -18.69
C ARG A 141 21.37 -35.80 -17.61
N LEU A 142 21.47 -34.74 -16.84
CA LEU A 142 20.47 -34.42 -15.84
C LEU A 142 19.52 -33.32 -16.33
N ALA A 143 18.27 -33.40 -15.93
CA ALA A 143 17.26 -32.37 -16.16
C ALA A 143 16.25 -32.35 -15.00
N VAL A 144 15.69 -31.21 -14.73
CA VAL A 144 14.53 -31.05 -13.85
C VAL A 144 13.28 -30.91 -14.73
N ALA A 145 12.26 -31.70 -14.45
CA ALA A 145 11.04 -31.75 -15.26
C ALA A 145 10.26 -30.44 -15.25
N ASP A 146 10.21 -29.77 -14.10
CA ASP A 146 9.57 -28.46 -13.93
C ASP A 146 10.61 -27.46 -13.38
N THR A 147 11.10 -26.60 -14.26
CA THR A 147 12.11 -25.59 -13.91
C THR A 147 11.54 -24.40 -13.14
N THR A 148 10.21 -24.26 -13.05
CA THR A 148 9.56 -23.26 -12.20
C THR A 148 9.57 -23.67 -10.73
N VAL A 149 9.67 -24.98 -10.44
CA VAL A 149 9.75 -25.54 -9.09
C VAL A 149 11.19 -25.64 -8.61
N ALA A 150 12.10 -26.11 -9.45
CA ALA A 150 13.53 -26.22 -9.12
C ALA A 150 14.42 -26.10 -10.36
N GLN A 151 15.65 -25.63 -10.17
CA GLN A 151 16.63 -25.44 -11.23
C GLN A 151 17.92 -26.21 -10.95
N LEU A 152 18.49 -26.85 -11.99
CA LEU A 152 19.78 -27.48 -11.93
C LEU A 152 20.89 -26.41 -11.96
N LEU A 153 21.78 -26.40 -10.95
CA LEU A 153 22.88 -25.45 -10.87
C LEU A 153 24.19 -25.97 -11.44
N SER A 154 24.53 -27.22 -11.11
CA SER A 154 25.79 -27.82 -11.54
C SER A 154 25.66 -29.33 -11.72
N VAL A 155 26.46 -29.86 -12.62
CA VAL A 155 26.60 -31.30 -12.86
C VAL A 155 28.08 -31.64 -12.99
N THR A 156 28.54 -32.54 -12.16
CA THR A 156 29.90 -33.10 -12.24
C THR A 156 29.82 -34.63 -12.19
N ALA A 157 30.95 -35.33 -12.42
CA ALA A 157 30.98 -36.78 -12.30
C ALA A 157 30.61 -37.19 -10.86
N GLY A 158 29.50 -37.88 -10.72
CA GLY A 158 29.00 -38.40 -9.44
C GLY A 158 28.26 -37.43 -8.57
N ARG A 159 28.16 -36.14 -8.90
CA ARG A 159 27.44 -35.13 -8.10
C ARG A 159 26.71 -34.10 -8.97
N ALA A 160 25.62 -33.61 -8.44
CA ALA A 160 24.93 -32.45 -8.99
C ALA A 160 24.38 -31.57 -7.85
N SER A 161 23.99 -30.35 -8.16
CA SER A 161 23.26 -29.48 -7.22
C SER A 161 22.02 -28.88 -7.89
N ILE A 162 20.96 -28.78 -7.13
CA ILE A 162 19.70 -28.14 -7.53
C ILE A 162 19.34 -27.04 -6.56
N ARG A 163 18.70 -25.99 -7.07
CA ARG A 163 18.12 -24.89 -6.30
C ARG A 163 16.60 -24.98 -6.32
N ALA A 164 15.99 -24.88 -5.17
CA ALA A 164 14.55 -24.79 -5.03
C ALA A 164 14.07 -23.35 -5.37
N ILE A 165 13.12 -23.21 -6.30
CA ILE A 165 12.61 -21.92 -6.81
C ILE A 165 11.24 -21.60 -6.24
N ALA A 166 10.28 -22.52 -6.34
CA ALA A 166 8.90 -22.35 -5.88
C ALA A 166 8.35 -23.63 -5.25
N PRO A 167 7.38 -23.53 -4.33
CA PRO A 167 6.73 -24.70 -3.76
C PRO A 167 6.05 -25.52 -4.85
N GLY A 168 6.21 -26.83 -4.79
CA GLY A 168 5.65 -27.74 -5.78
C GLY A 168 6.32 -29.11 -5.74
N THR A 169 5.94 -29.96 -6.66
CA THR A 169 6.53 -31.29 -6.85
C THR A 169 7.11 -31.38 -8.25
N THR A 170 8.34 -31.85 -8.37
CA THR A 170 9.00 -32.06 -9.67
C THR A 170 9.82 -33.34 -9.66
N ASP A 171 10.20 -33.80 -10.84
CA ASP A 171 11.06 -34.97 -11.03
C ASP A 171 12.46 -34.52 -11.47
N LEU A 172 13.50 -35.08 -10.87
CA LEU A 172 14.84 -35.07 -11.38
C LEU A 172 14.98 -36.26 -12.36
N LEU A 173 15.43 -36.00 -13.55
CA LEU A 173 15.64 -36.97 -14.62
C LEU A 173 17.13 -37.18 -14.83
N ALA A 174 17.58 -38.43 -14.87
CA ALA A 174 18.92 -38.79 -15.28
C ALA A 174 18.84 -39.68 -16.54
N ILE A 175 19.38 -39.20 -17.62
CA ILE A 175 19.31 -39.82 -18.96
C ILE A 175 20.68 -40.30 -19.36
N ILE A 176 20.79 -41.56 -19.69
CA ILE A 176 22.02 -42.17 -20.24
C ILE A 176 21.66 -43.09 -21.41
N GLY A 177 22.10 -42.74 -22.59
CA GLY A 177 21.66 -43.43 -23.80
C GLY A 177 20.15 -43.34 -24.02
N ARG A 178 19.44 -44.46 -23.90
CA ARG A 178 17.97 -44.55 -24.00
C ARG A 178 17.31 -44.72 -22.66
N ASP A 179 18.07 -44.89 -21.58
CA ASP A 179 17.55 -45.14 -20.24
C ASP A 179 17.34 -43.84 -19.50
N THR A 180 16.20 -43.73 -18.83
CA THR A 180 15.83 -42.57 -17.98
C THR A 180 15.45 -43.06 -16.59
N THR A 181 16.18 -42.58 -15.59
CA THR A 181 15.85 -42.75 -14.18
C THR A 181 15.23 -41.49 -13.66
N ARG A 182 14.15 -41.63 -12.88
CA ARG A 182 13.40 -40.50 -12.27
C ARG A 182 13.50 -40.58 -10.78
N ARG A 183 13.64 -39.39 -10.14
CA ARG A 183 13.55 -39.23 -8.70
C ARG A 183 12.65 -38.04 -8.42
N ARG A 184 11.50 -38.32 -7.82
CA ARG A 184 10.55 -37.27 -7.36
C ARG A 184 11.05 -36.63 -6.08
N PHE A 185 10.90 -35.31 -5.99
CA PHE A 185 11.08 -34.55 -4.75
C PHE A 185 10.09 -33.40 -4.66
N VAL A 186 9.90 -32.92 -3.44
CA VAL A 186 8.94 -31.85 -3.09
C VAL A 186 9.70 -30.63 -2.63
N VAL A 187 9.41 -29.48 -3.21
CA VAL A 187 9.86 -28.18 -2.69
C VAL A 187 8.76 -27.62 -1.80
N ARG A 188 9.09 -27.31 -0.56
CA ARG A 188 8.19 -26.74 0.42
C ARG A 188 8.66 -25.34 0.83
N LEU A 189 7.70 -24.53 1.33
CA LEU A 189 8.09 -23.34 2.09
C LEU A 189 8.89 -23.78 3.31
N ALA A 190 9.92 -23.01 3.66
CA ALA A 190 10.68 -23.25 4.87
C ALA A 190 9.71 -23.21 6.07
N ALA A 191 9.81 -24.19 6.97
CA ALA A 191 8.95 -24.25 8.13
C ALA A 191 9.23 -23.05 9.05
N LEU A 192 8.22 -22.18 9.20
CA LEU A 192 8.29 -21.04 10.10
C LEU A 192 8.47 -21.53 11.54
N ARG A 193 9.55 -21.13 12.19
CA ARG A 193 9.86 -21.49 13.60
C ARG A 193 9.67 -20.34 14.57
N ALA A 194 9.97 -19.12 14.12
CA ALA A 194 9.81 -17.92 14.92
C ALA A 194 9.20 -16.81 14.06
N LEU A 195 8.27 -16.07 14.64
CA LEU A 195 7.66 -14.87 14.08
C LEU A 195 7.92 -13.73 15.06
N SER A 196 8.20 -12.53 14.56
CA SER A 196 8.27 -11.33 15.36
C SER A 196 7.51 -10.19 14.68
N VAL A 197 6.93 -9.32 15.49
CA VAL A 197 6.36 -8.04 15.10
C VAL A 197 7.06 -6.96 15.92
N LYS A 198 7.52 -5.91 15.28
CA LYS A 198 8.19 -4.77 15.91
C LYS A 198 7.52 -3.49 15.49
N ILE A 199 7.12 -2.68 16.44
CA ILE A 199 6.49 -1.37 16.25
C ILE A 199 7.53 -0.31 16.58
N GLU A 200 7.74 0.66 15.68
CA GLU A 200 8.76 1.69 15.87
C GLU A 200 8.45 2.64 17.03
N SER A 201 7.19 3.02 17.20
CA SER A 201 6.75 3.88 18.29
C SER A 201 5.66 3.20 19.10
N ARG A 202 5.81 3.15 20.41
CA ARG A 202 4.81 2.56 21.32
C ARG A 202 3.70 3.52 21.72
N VAL A 203 3.76 4.76 21.26
CA VAL A 203 2.76 5.79 21.48
C VAL A 203 2.45 6.46 20.13
N ALA A 204 1.17 6.66 19.86
CA ALA A 204 0.66 7.33 18.68
C ALA A 204 -0.41 8.35 19.07
N GLY A 205 -0.47 9.49 18.41
CA GLY A 205 -1.62 10.38 18.44
C GLY A 205 -2.79 9.80 17.65
N LEU A 206 -4.01 10.25 17.94
CA LEU A 206 -5.15 9.92 17.07
C LEU A 206 -4.88 10.41 15.65
N GLY A 207 -5.04 9.51 14.67
CA GLY A 207 -4.75 9.75 13.26
C GLY A 207 -3.34 9.43 12.82
N ASP A 208 -2.41 9.23 13.75
CA ASP A 208 -1.06 8.84 13.40
C ASP A 208 -1.02 7.47 12.75
N SER A 209 -0.08 7.34 11.82
CA SER A 209 0.22 6.10 11.11
C SER A 209 1.58 5.58 11.58
N VAL A 210 1.57 4.51 12.36
CA VAL A 210 2.78 3.91 12.94
C VAL A 210 3.16 2.69 12.11
N PRO A 211 4.36 2.64 11.51
CA PRO A 211 4.83 1.48 10.78
C PRO A 211 5.15 0.33 11.73
N PHE A 212 4.98 -0.90 11.25
CA PHE A 212 5.45 -2.09 11.91
C PHE A 212 6.21 -2.99 10.95
N GLU A 213 7.19 -3.69 11.48
CA GLU A 213 7.99 -4.66 10.76
C GLU A 213 7.64 -6.08 11.20
N LEU A 214 7.59 -6.99 10.24
CA LEU A 214 7.46 -8.43 10.49
C LEU A 214 8.77 -9.11 10.11
N ALA A 215 9.28 -9.97 10.99
CA ALA A 215 10.36 -10.86 10.67
C ALA A 215 9.96 -12.30 11.00
N ALA A 216 10.41 -13.22 10.17
CA ALA A 216 10.10 -14.63 10.28
C ALA A 216 11.38 -15.45 10.06
N MET A 217 11.61 -16.47 10.89
CA MET A 217 12.79 -17.32 10.83
C MET A 217 12.39 -18.79 10.79
N ASP A 218 13.18 -19.59 10.08
CA ASP A 218 13.06 -21.04 10.06
C ASP A 218 13.80 -21.69 11.26
N SER A 219 13.80 -23.03 11.32
CA SER A 219 14.48 -23.79 12.36
C SER A 219 16.01 -23.67 12.37
N LEU A 220 16.59 -23.10 11.32
CA LEU A 220 18.02 -22.86 11.17
C LEU A 220 18.41 -21.40 11.44
N GLY A 221 17.44 -20.56 11.86
CA GLY A 221 17.67 -19.13 12.11
C GLY A 221 17.77 -18.28 10.84
N ARG A 222 17.40 -18.80 9.67
CA ARG A 222 17.41 -18.03 8.42
C ARG A 222 16.09 -17.27 8.26
N ASN A 223 16.17 -16.06 7.68
CA ASN A 223 14.97 -15.29 7.35
C ASN A 223 14.15 -16.00 6.27
N VAL A 224 12.86 -16.11 6.52
CA VAL A 224 11.88 -16.66 5.59
C VAL A 224 10.77 -15.63 5.29
N THR A 225 9.96 -15.91 4.28
CA THR A 225 8.87 -15.00 3.91
C THR A 225 7.85 -14.82 5.03
N THR A 226 7.39 -13.59 5.22
CA THR A 226 6.26 -13.23 6.10
C THR A 226 4.91 -13.28 5.40
N ALA A 227 4.86 -13.71 4.14
CA ALA A 227 3.62 -13.86 3.37
C ALA A 227 2.62 -14.76 4.12
N GLY A 228 1.35 -14.35 4.12
CA GLY A 228 0.30 -15.06 4.87
C GLY A 228 0.22 -14.72 6.37
N THR A 229 1.08 -13.81 6.88
CA THR A 229 0.95 -13.32 8.25
C THR A 229 -0.25 -12.37 8.37
N ILE A 230 -1.15 -12.67 9.30
CA ILE A 230 -2.31 -11.83 9.64
C ILE A 230 -1.95 -11.00 10.87
N VAL A 231 -2.13 -9.68 10.77
CA VAL A 231 -1.92 -8.76 11.89
C VAL A 231 -3.29 -8.24 12.36
N THR A 232 -3.55 -8.35 13.65
CA THR A 232 -4.78 -7.88 14.32
C THR A 232 -4.45 -7.07 15.56
N THR A 233 -5.41 -6.29 16.05
CA THR A 233 -5.28 -5.51 17.28
C THR A 233 -6.41 -5.87 18.25
N GLU A 234 -6.08 -6.00 19.55
CA GLU A 234 -7.02 -6.28 20.63
C GLU A 234 -6.86 -5.27 21.77
N PRO A 235 -7.94 -4.61 22.22
CA PRO A 235 -9.29 -4.68 21.65
C PRO A 235 -9.37 -4.07 20.25
N SER A 236 -10.29 -4.57 19.41
CA SER A 236 -10.55 -4.02 18.08
C SER A 236 -11.14 -2.62 18.16
N GLY A 237 -11.00 -1.84 17.06
CA GLY A 237 -11.61 -0.51 16.95
C GLY A 237 -10.76 0.65 17.50
N ARG A 238 -9.55 0.40 18.02
CA ARG A 238 -8.61 1.47 18.41
C ARG A 238 -7.54 1.73 17.36
N PHE A 239 -7.18 0.71 16.60
CA PHE A 239 -6.24 0.81 15.49
C PHE A 239 -6.76 0.05 14.27
N VAL A 240 -6.46 0.57 13.09
CA VAL A 240 -6.73 -0.09 11.80
C VAL A 240 -5.41 -0.48 11.17
N VAL A 241 -5.29 -1.76 10.76
CA VAL A 241 -4.10 -2.28 10.06
C VAL A 241 -4.22 -2.01 8.57
N ARG A 242 -3.27 -1.29 7.98
CA ARG A 242 -3.22 -1.02 6.54
C ARG A 242 -1.78 -1.01 6.03
N ARG A 243 -1.48 -1.84 5.03
CA ARG A 243 -0.22 -1.83 4.26
C ARG A 243 1.04 -1.67 5.11
N GLY A 244 1.17 -2.45 6.18
CA GLY A 244 2.34 -2.38 7.06
C GLY A 244 2.30 -1.24 8.09
N HIS A 245 1.15 -0.59 8.28
CA HIS A 245 0.96 0.48 9.24
C HIS A 245 -0.23 0.21 10.16
N LEU A 246 -0.14 0.71 11.38
CA LEU A 246 -1.19 0.78 12.38
C LEU A 246 -1.67 2.24 12.47
N ILE A 247 -2.92 2.50 12.12
CA ILE A 247 -3.51 3.85 12.16
C ILE A 247 -4.36 3.97 13.40
N ALA A 248 -4.04 4.92 14.28
CA ALA A 248 -4.80 5.18 15.50
C ALA A 248 -6.17 5.79 15.20
N VAL A 249 -7.25 5.07 15.50
CA VAL A 249 -8.64 5.48 15.24
C VAL A 249 -9.45 5.64 16.53
N GLY A 250 -8.93 5.19 17.67
CA GLY A 250 -9.55 5.30 18.99
C GLY A 250 -8.50 5.29 20.08
N LEU A 251 -8.84 5.87 21.24
CA LEU A 251 -7.91 6.04 22.36
C LEU A 251 -7.68 4.74 23.14
N GLY A 252 -6.49 4.60 23.71
CA GLY A 252 -6.09 3.55 24.63
C GLY A 252 -5.12 2.54 24.02
N SER A 253 -4.70 1.60 24.86
CA SER A 253 -3.71 0.59 24.50
C SER A 253 -4.34 -0.59 23.77
N VAL A 254 -3.59 -1.17 22.85
CA VAL A 254 -3.89 -2.43 22.18
C VAL A 254 -2.71 -3.36 22.24
N VAL A 255 -2.99 -4.65 22.20
CA VAL A 255 -2.03 -5.68 21.86
C VAL A 255 -2.10 -5.90 20.37
N VAL A 256 -0.98 -5.74 19.68
CA VAL A 256 -0.83 -6.06 18.27
C VAL A 256 -0.39 -7.51 18.16
N ARG A 257 -1.20 -8.33 17.51
CA ARG A 257 -0.96 -9.76 17.34
C ARG A 257 -0.66 -10.05 15.87
N ALA A 258 0.51 -10.59 15.57
CA ALA A 258 0.87 -11.15 14.28
C ALA A 258 0.78 -12.67 14.34
N ALA A 259 0.12 -13.33 13.40
CA ALA A 259 -0.05 -14.77 13.35
C ALA A 259 0.20 -15.34 11.96
N ASN A 260 0.96 -16.45 11.90
CA ASN A 260 1.19 -17.19 10.67
C ASN A 260 1.24 -18.70 11.01
N GLY A 261 0.20 -19.43 10.67
CA GLY A 261 0.00 -20.80 11.11
C GLY A 261 -0.02 -20.90 12.65
N ALA A 262 0.83 -21.74 13.21
CA ALA A 262 0.95 -21.92 14.66
C ALA A 262 1.86 -20.87 15.35
N GLN A 263 2.58 -20.04 14.59
CA GLN A 263 3.48 -19.04 15.14
C GLN A 263 2.74 -17.72 15.39
N VAL A 264 2.94 -17.17 16.58
CA VAL A 264 2.29 -15.91 17.02
C VAL A 264 3.34 -15.01 17.64
N ALA A 265 3.25 -13.72 17.34
CA ALA A 265 4.06 -12.67 17.96
C ALA A 265 3.16 -11.55 18.47
N PHE A 266 3.62 -10.85 19.48
CA PHE A 266 2.87 -9.76 20.11
C PHE A 266 3.77 -8.54 20.31
N ASP A 267 3.15 -7.36 20.20
CA ASP A 267 3.71 -6.09 20.66
C ASP A 267 2.57 -5.22 21.18
N THR A 268 2.86 -4.07 21.75
CA THR A 268 1.86 -3.17 22.33
C THR A 268 1.99 -1.76 21.76
N LEU A 269 0.86 -1.10 21.54
CA LEU A 269 0.79 0.27 21.06
C LEU A 269 -0.33 1.00 21.79
N THR A 270 -0.08 2.24 22.19
CA THR A 270 -1.07 3.09 22.88
C THR A 270 -1.40 4.31 22.04
N ALA A 271 -2.68 4.51 21.74
CA ALA A 271 -3.17 5.74 21.18
C ALA A 271 -3.51 6.74 22.29
N GLN A 272 -2.90 7.90 22.27
CA GLN A 272 -3.18 9.02 23.16
C GLN A 272 -3.96 10.08 22.39
N GLY A 273 -5.00 10.61 23.03
CA GLY A 273 -5.75 11.73 22.47
C GLY A 273 -4.96 13.03 22.62
N PRO A 274 -5.17 13.99 21.72
CA PRO A 274 -4.78 15.36 22.02
C PRO A 274 -5.53 15.80 23.27
N SER A 275 -4.88 16.55 24.11
CA SER A 275 -5.52 17.23 25.23
C SER A 275 -6.56 18.26 24.77
N GLU A 276 -6.44 18.69 23.50
CA GLU A 276 -7.29 19.68 22.85
C GLU A 276 -8.11 19.08 21.69
N PHE A 277 -9.27 19.67 21.41
CA PHE A 277 -10.11 19.29 20.27
C PHE A 277 -9.41 19.63 18.96
N LEU A 278 -9.34 18.65 18.04
CA LEU A 278 -8.78 18.86 16.71
C LEU A 278 -9.84 19.46 15.78
N LEU A 279 -9.71 20.74 15.52
CA LEU A 279 -10.43 21.47 14.48
C LEU A 279 -9.41 22.02 13.48
N GLU A 280 -9.39 21.44 12.29
CA GLU A 280 -8.48 21.79 11.22
C GLU A 280 -9.23 22.55 10.13
N ILE A 281 -8.96 23.85 9.99
CA ILE A 281 -9.54 24.69 8.93
C ILE A 281 -8.47 24.94 7.91
N VAL A 282 -8.67 24.45 6.67
CA VAL A 282 -7.64 24.47 5.62
C VAL A 282 -8.19 25.01 4.31
N ASP A 283 -7.29 25.42 3.42
CA ASP A 283 -7.61 25.78 2.05
C ASP A 283 -8.24 24.57 1.34
N GLY A 284 -9.44 24.75 0.84
CA GLY A 284 -10.22 23.72 0.17
C GLY A 284 -10.13 23.72 -1.35
N ASP A 285 -9.51 24.73 -1.95
CA ASP A 285 -9.40 24.83 -3.40
C ASP A 285 -8.13 24.15 -3.93
N GLY A 286 -7.01 24.32 -3.26
CA GLY A 286 -5.72 23.74 -3.65
C GLY A 286 -5.15 24.27 -4.98
N GLN A 287 -5.93 25.03 -5.78
CA GLN A 287 -5.53 25.62 -7.06
C GLN A 287 -5.28 27.12 -6.94
N HIS A 288 -6.03 27.80 -6.09
CA HIS A 288 -5.92 29.23 -5.85
C HIS A 288 -5.68 29.46 -4.36
N PRO A 289 -4.45 29.73 -3.92
CA PRO A 289 -4.14 29.88 -2.51
C PRO A 289 -4.98 31.01 -1.91
N LEU A 290 -5.53 30.75 -0.72
CA LEU A 290 -6.30 31.73 0.00
C LEU A 290 -5.44 32.94 0.39
N PRO A 291 -5.98 34.16 0.34
CA PRO A 291 -5.27 35.36 0.79
C PRO A 291 -4.82 35.24 2.26
N LEU A 292 -3.66 35.80 2.61
CA LEU A 292 -3.11 35.76 3.98
C LEU A 292 -4.12 36.23 5.03
N ARG A 293 -4.93 37.24 4.72
CA ARG A 293 -6.02 37.73 5.57
C ARG A 293 -7.02 36.62 5.93
N MET A 294 -7.36 35.75 4.98
CA MET A 294 -8.24 34.60 5.17
C MET A 294 -7.58 33.57 6.08
N LEU A 295 -6.34 33.19 5.79
CA LEU A 295 -5.58 32.22 6.59
C LEU A 295 -5.47 32.67 8.05
N THR A 296 -5.21 33.96 8.26
CA THR A 296 -5.15 34.55 9.62
C THR A 296 -6.52 34.49 10.32
N SER A 297 -7.62 34.73 9.60
CA SER A 297 -8.97 34.59 10.12
C SER A 297 -9.30 33.14 10.49
N MET A 298 -8.94 32.19 9.63
CA MET A 298 -9.14 30.75 9.87
C MET A 298 -8.45 30.30 11.17
N GLU A 299 -7.24 30.77 11.44
CA GLU A 299 -6.52 30.43 12.67
C GLU A 299 -7.19 31.02 13.92
N ARG A 300 -7.63 32.28 13.89
CA ARG A 300 -8.35 32.89 15.00
C ARG A 300 -9.66 32.16 15.29
N VAL A 301 -10.43 31.84 14.24
CA VAL A 301 -11.71 31.15 14.37
C VAL A 301 -11.52 29.72 14.87
N SER A 302 -10.51 29.00 14.34
CA SER A 302 -10.15 27.67 14.81
C SER A 302 -9.81 27.68 16.31
N THR A 303 -9.02 28.63 16.74
CA THR A 303 -8.63 28.78 18.15
C THR A 303 -9.85 29.03 19.04
N LYS A 304 -10.81 29.85 18.60
CA LYS A 304 -12.03 30.16 19.37
C LYS A 304 -12.92 28.93 19.55
N TRP A 305 -13.18 28.17 18.48
CA TRP A 305 -13.97 26.93 18.55
C TRP A 305 -13.27 25.81 19.32
N ARG A 306 -11.93 25.69 19.21
CA ARG A 306 -11.15 24.72 20.01
C ARG A 306 -11.25 24.96 21.53
N ARG A 307 -11.50 26.21 21.97
CA ARG A 307 -11.76 26.50 23.38
C ARG A 307 -13.12 25.98 23.84
N ALA A 308 -14.12 25.97 22.96
CA ALA A 308 -15.47 25.53 23.28
C ALA A 308 -15.66 24.01 23.23
N LEU A 309 -14.78 23.31 22.52
CA LEU A 309 -14.86 21.88 22.30
C LEU A 309 -13.74 21.11 23.02
N ARG A 310 -14.05 19.92 23.52
CA ARG A 310 -13.11 19.07 24.24
C ARG A 310 -13.05 17.67 23.64
N GLY A 311 -11.89 17.02 23.84
CA GLY A 311 -11.66 15.65 23.38
C GLY A 311 -11.68 15.53 21.87
N ALA A 312 -11.53 14.32 21.39
CA ALA A 312 -11.61 14.02 19.96
C ALA A 312 -12.60 12.86 19.75
N PRO A 313 -13.69 13.09 19.01
CA PRO A 313 -14.53 11.98 18.57
C PRO A 313 -13.71 11.05 17.68
N PRO A 314 -14.08 9.75 17.58
CA PRO A 314 -13.37 8.77 16.78
C PRO A 314 -13.13 9.25 15.36
N GLY A 315 -11.89 9.09 14.89
CA GLY A 315 -11.54 9.37 13.50
C GLY A 315 -12.01 8.28 12.56
N ASP A 316 -12.07 8.60 11.26
CA ASP A 316 -12.31 7.62 10.21
C ASP A 316 -11.63 8.01 8.90
N PHE A 317 -11.54 7.06 7.96
CA PHE A 317 -10.93 7.30 6.67
C PHE A 317 -11.96 7.85 5.68
N VAL A 318 -11.75 9.09 5.23
CA VAL A 318 -12.62 9.76 4.27
C VAL A 318 -12.05 9.65 2.86
N ARG A 319 -12.89 9.19 1.93
CA ARG A 319 -12.60 9.17 0.49
C ARG A 319 -13.70 9.92 -0.24
N LEU A 320 -13.38 11.09 -0.75
CA LEU A 320 -14.26 11.91 -1.57
C LEU A 320 -13.73 12.00 -2.99
N ARG A 321 -14.66 11.91 -3.94
CA ARG A 321 -14.45 12.21 -5.35
C ARG A 321 -14.93 13.62 -5.66
N ILE A 322 -14.57 14.15 -6.81
CA ILE A 322 -15.15 15.38 -7.33
C ILE A 322 -16.68 15.23 -7.37
N GLY A 323 -17.39 16.19 -6.80
CA GLY A 323 -18.87 16.19 -6.75
C GLY A 323 -19.51 15.48 -5.56
N ASP A 324 -18.79 14.69 -4.77
CA ASP A 324 -19.34 14.06 -3.56
C ASP A 324 -19.75 15.09 -2.53
N CYS A 325 -18.92 16.11 -2.31
CA CYS A 325 -19.24 17.30 -1.53
C CYS A 325 -19.35 18.51 -2.43
N ARG A 326 -20.31 19.40 -2.13
CA ARG A 326 -20.41 20.65 -2.86
C ARG A 326 -19.12 21.45 -2.62
N ASN A 327 -18.47 21.83 -3.71
CA ASN A 327 -17.28 22.71 -3.71
C ASN A 327 -16.02 22.11 -3.01
N ALA A 328 -15.92 20.81 -2.80
CA ALA A 328 -14.73 20.20 -2.21
C ALA A 328 -13.82 19.57 -3.27
N VAL A 329 -12.52 19.69 -3.05
CA VAL A 329 -11.50 18.90 -3.75
C VAL A 329 -11.57 17.43 -3.34
N PRO A 330 -11.05 16.49 -4.15
CA PRO A 330 -10.94 15.10 -3.74
C PRO A 330 -10.14 14.96 -2.45
N VAL A 331 -10.65 14.15 -1.51
CA VAL A 331 -10.02 13.88 -0.23
C VAL A 331 -9.78 12.38 -0.10
N SER A 332 -8.60 11.96 0.30
CA SER A 332 -8.28 10.56 0.58
C SER A 332 -7.34 10.49 1.78
N GLN A 333 -7.89 10.60 2.99
CA GLN A 333 -7.10 10.63 4.21
C GLN A 333 -7.89 10.20 5.44
N PHE A 334 -7.18 9.89 6.51
CA PHE A 334 -7.75 9.70 7.82
C PHE A 334 -7.97 11.06 8.47
N ILE A 335 -9.18 11.29 9.03
CA ILE A 335 -9.54 12.55 9.69
C ILE A 335 -9.88 12.24 11.15
N THR A 336 -9.21 12.91 12.07
CA THR A 336 -9.56 12.99 13.49
C THR A 336 -10.20 14.35 13.79
N GLY A 337 -11.05 14.43 14.80
CA GLY A 337 -11.73 15.68 15.09
C GLY A 337 -12.65 16.12 13.94
N VAL A 338 -12.54 17.37 13.52
CA VAL A 338 -13.28 17.92 12.37
C VAL A 338 -12.34 18.63 11.43
N ARG A 339 -12.44 18.34 10.13
CA ARG A 339 -11.74 19.05 9.07
C ARG A 339 -12.70 19.92 8.28
N VAL A 340 -12.32 21.16 8.07
CA VAL A 340 -13.10 22.15 7.34
C VAL A 340 -12.34 22.64 6.14
N LEU A 341 -12.90 22.46 4.95
CA LEU A 341 -12.33 22.92 3.69
C LEU A 341 -12.95 24.28 3.35
N VAL A 342 -12.15 25.33 3.33
CA VAL A 342 -12.57 26.71 3.04
C VAL A 342 -12.12 27.12 1.66
N LYS A 343 -12.99 27.80 0.91
CA LYS A 343 -12.64 28.44 -0.36
C LYS A 343 -13.35 29.77 -0.57
N LEU A 344 -12.82 30.59 -1.44
CA LEU A 344 -13.54 31.71 -2.04
C LEU A 344 -14.28 31.23 -3.28
N ASP A 345 -15.54 31.57 -3.42
CA ASP A 345 -16.40 31.14 -4.52
C ASP A 345 -17.31 32.28 -4.98
N THR A 346 -17.82 32.18 -6.18
CA THR A 346 -18.87 33.09 -6.66
C THR A 346 -20.22 32.53 -6.24
N LEU A 347 -20.80 33.13 -5.19
CA LEU A 347 -22.12 32.79 -4.70
C LEU A 347 -23.16 33.84 -5.17
N PRO A 348 -24.47 33.54 -5.10
CA PRO A 348 -25.51 34.54 -5.34
C PRO A 348 -25.25 35.79 -4.49
N PRO A 349 -25.50 37.02 -4.99
CA PRO A 349 -25.09 38.27 -4.34
C PRO A 349 -25.60 38.46 -2.91
N ARG A 350 -26.72 37.83 -2.56
CA ARG A 350 -27.32 37.89 -1.20
C ARG A 350 -26.69 36.92 -0.21
N ILE A 351 -25.89 35.97 -0.67
CA ILE A 351 -25.26 34.95 0.16
C ILE A 351 -23.82 35.36 0.42
N ALA A 352 -23.49 35.73 1.66
CA ALA A 352 -22.12 36.12 2.03
C ALA A 352 -21.19 34.91 2.22
N GLY A 353 -21.74 33.80 2.74
CA GLY A 353 -21.06 32.53 2.93
C GLY A 353 -22.03 31.36 2.91
N GLN A 354 -21.51 30.17 2.79
CA GLN A 354 -22.25 28.92 2.96
C GLN A 354 -21.35 27.93 3.68
N GLY A 355 -21.87 27.30 4.73
CA GLY A 355 -21.15 26.31 5.51
C GLY A 355 -22.00 25.13 5.94
N GLY A 356 -21.35 24.00 6.14
CA GLY A 356 -21.99 22.81 6.69
C GLY A 356 -21.18 21.55 6.55
N PRO A 357 -21.58 20.49 7.25
CA PRO A 357 -20.93 19.19 7.13
C PRO A 357 -21.23 18.54 5.79
N CYS A 358 -20.22 17.97 5.17
CA CYS A 358 -20.43 17.08 4.03
C CYS A 358 -20.45 15.62 4.48
N VAL A 359 -19.55 15.26 5.38
CA VAL A 359 -19.42 13.89 5.91
C VAL A 359 -19.71 13.89 7.40
N VAL A 360 -20.62 13.01 7.81
CA VAL A 360 -20.95 12.80 9.22
C VAL A 360 -20.63 11.38 9.67
N ARG A 361 -20.40 11.20 10.96
CA ARG A 361 -20.27 9.93 11.65
C ARG A 361 -21.63 9.23 11.81
N PRO A 362 -21.69 7.94 12.16
CA PRO A 362 -22.96 7.22 12.35
C PRO A 362 -23.92 7.89 13.34
N GLY A 363 -23.44 8.57 14.37
CA GLY A 363 -24.24 9.32 15.34
C GLY A 363 -24.68 10.70 14.87
N GLY A 364 -24.33 11.12 13.65
CA GLY A 364 -24.67 12.46 13.11
C GLY A 364 -23.60 13.52 13.34
N LEU A 365 -22.61 13.29 14.18
CA LEU A 365 -21.53 14.27 14.41
C LEU A 365 -20.68 14.49 13.16
N PRO A 366 -20.41 15.74 12.77
CA PRO A 366 -19.56 16.07 11.65
C PRO A 366 -18.13 15.53 11.74
N LEU A 367 -17.60 15.11 10.59
CA LEU A 367 -16.20 14.67 10.41
C LEU A 367 -15.47 15.58 9.42
N LEU A 368 -16.13 15.94 8.33
CA LEU A 368 -15.61 16.86 7.31
C LEU A 368 -16.73 17.79 6.86
N GLY A 369 -16.42 19.07 6.78
CA GLY A 369 -17.31 20.08 6.24
C GLY A 369 -16.66 20.98 5.23
N THR A 370 -17.47 21.80 4.58
CA THR A 370 -17.03 22.76 3.56
C THR A 370 -17.60 24.13 3.87
N ILE A 371 -16.81 25.18 3.60
CA ILE A 371 -17.23 26.58 3.66
C ILE A 371 -16.87 27.24 2.34
N SER A 372 -17.82 27.93 1.72
CA SER A 372 -17.59 28.82 0.60
C SER A 372 -17.93 30.25 1.03
N LEU A 373 -16.99 31.18 0.95
CA LEU A 373 -17.24 32.59 1.16
C LEU A 373 -17.37 33.30 -0.20
N ASN A 374 -18.34 34.20 -0.30
CA ASN A 374 -18.61 34.91 -1.54
C ASN A 374 -17.49 35.92 -1.87
N ILE A 375 -16.76 35.66 -2.94
CA ILE A 375 -15.67 36.53 -3.40
C ILE A 375 -16.14 37.96 -3.66
N LEU A 376 -17.39 38.15 -4.07
CA LEU A 376 -17.97 39.48 -4.35
C LEU A 376 -18.12 40.31 -3.06
N ASN A 377 -18.32 39.68 -1.93
CA ASN A 377 -18.51 40.32 -0.64
C ASN A 377 -17.20 40.40 0.16
N TYR A 378 -16.29 39.46 -0.05
CA TYR A 378 -15.06 39.29 0.73
C TYR A 378 -14.22 40.55 0.85
N GLY A 379 -14.02 41.28 -0.26
CA GLY A 379 -13.23 42.51 -0.27
C GLY A 379 -13.79 43.66 0.57
N ASN A 380 -15.09 43.64 0.84
CA ASN A 380 -15.81 44.70 1.57
C ASN A 380 -15.99 44.39 3.05
N LEU A 381 -15.65 43.19 3.51
CA LEU A 381 -15.72 42.80 4.91
C LEU A 381 -14.54 43.40 5.70
N SER A 382 -14.76 43.97 6.87
CA SER A 382 -13.68 44.22 7.83
C SER A 382 -13.14 42.90 8.37
N ASP A 383 -11.92 42.87 8.96
CA ASP A 383 -11.34 41.65 9.53
C ASP A 383 -12.25 41.01 10.56
N ARG A 384 -12.84 41.82 11.42
CA ARG A 384 -13.81 41.36 12.41
C ARG A 384 -15.03 40.70 11.76
N LYS A 385 -15.59 41.32 10.72
CA LYS A 385 -16.75 40.77 10.01
C LYS A 385 -16.41 39.48 9.27
N LEU A 386 -15.19 39.37 8.78
CA LEU A 386 -14.67 38.12 8.20
C LEU A 386 -14.57 37.02 9.24
N ASP A 387 -14.03 37.35 10.43
CA ASP A 387 -13.97 36.43 11.56
C ASP A 387 -15.37 35.98 12.01
N ASP A 388 -16.31 36.94 12.18
CA ASP A 388 -17.69 36.66 12.58
C ASP A 388 -18.40 35.75 11.57
N LEU A 389 -18.27 36.05 10.25
CA LEU A 389 -18.83 35.22 9.18
C LEU A 389 -18.24 33.84 9.16
N LEU A 390 -16.91 33.73 9.16
CA LEU A 390 -16.23 32.42 9.13
C LEU A 390 -16.54 31.61 10.39
N GLN A 391 -16.63 32.25 11.55
CA GLN A 391 -17.00 31.60 12.80
C GLN A 391 -18.45 31.07 12.78
N HIS A 392 -19.39 31.82 12.21
CA HIS A 392 -20.75 31.39 11.97
C HIS A 392 -20.82 30.16 11.08
N GLU A 393 -20.13 30.18 9.92
CA GLU A 393 -20.11 29.06 8.99
C GLU A 393 -19.47 27.80 9.60
N VAL A 394 -18.44 27.96 10.45
CA VAL A 394 -17.88 26.84 11.22
C VAL A 394 -18.90 26.26 12.19
N GLY A 395 -19.75 27.09 12.82
CA GLY A 395 -20.88 26.65 13.65
C GLY A 395 -21.83 25.72 12.89
N HIS A 396 -22.11 26.03 11.61
CA HIS A 396 -22.89 25.16 10.72
C HIS A 396 -22.12 23.87 10.36
N VAL A 397 -20.82 23.96 10.16
CA VAL A 397 -19.99 22.73 9.96
C VAL A 397 -20.00 21.86 11.21
N LEU A 398 -19.99 22.43 12.41
CA LEU A 398 -20.08 21.69 13.67
C LEU A 398 -21.49 21.12 13.96
N GLY A 399 -22.46 21.42 13.11
CA GLY A 399 -23.77 20.80 13.13
C GLY A 399 -24.92 21.70 13.55
N ILE A 400 -24.65 22.90 14.01
CA ILE A 400 -25.74 23.85 14.39
C ILE A 400 -26.55 24.16 13.12
N GLY A 401 -27.85 23.94 13.18
CA GLY A 401 -28.76 24.17 12.06
C GLY A 401 -28.70 23.12 10.93
N THR A 402 -27.63 22.36 10.83
CA THR A 402 -27.39 21.47 9.68
C THR A 402 -27.64 20.00 9.99
N VAL A 403 -27.43 19.55 11.23
CA VAL A 403 -27.69 18.16 11.65
C VAL A 403 -28.83 18.02 12.66
N TRP A 404 -29.19 19.04 13.39
CA TRP A 404 -30.35 18.99 14.27
C TRP A 404 -31.66 18.82 13.45
N GLY A 405 -32.63 18.13 13.99
CA GLY A 405 -33.85 17.80 13.25
C GLY A 405 -33.65 16.74 12.17
N ARG A 406 -32.48 16.03 12.13
CA ARG A 406 -32.13 15.06 11.08
C ARG A 406 -31.58 13.77 11.65
N GLY A 407 -31.88 12.66 11.00
CA GLY A 407 -31.37 11.35 11.37
C GLY A 407 -31.52 11.04 12.86
N ALA A 408 -30.42 10.71 13.54
CA ALA A 408 -30.40 10.43 14.98
C ALA A 408 -30.72 11.64 15.86
N LEU A 409 -30.65 12.86 15.33
CA LEU A 409 -30.88 14.14 16.03
C LEU A 409 -32.22 14.77 15.66
N ALA A 410 -33.14 14.03 15.04
CA ALA A 410 -34.45 14.50 14.59
C ALA A 410 -35.28 15.08 15.74
N GLY A 411 -35.15 14.55 16.95
CA GLY A 411 -35.91 15.00 18.13
C GLY A 411 -35.44 16.29 18.79
N LEU A 412 -34.40 16.98 18.25
CA LEU A 412 -33.89 18.21 18.84
C LEU A 412 -34.65 19.46 18.40
N ILE A 413 -35.54 19.35 17.41
CA ILE A 413 -36.41 20.46 17.01
C ILE A 413 -37.88 20.04 17.05
N ASP A 414 -38.77 20.98 17.34
CA ASP A 414 -40.20 20.85 17.22
C ASP A 414 -40.72 21.93 16.27
N GLY A 415 -41.55 21.51 15.32
CA GLY A 415 -41.97 22.30 14.18
C GLY A 415 -41.05 22.09 12.94
N ASP A 416 -41.65 22.34 11.77
CA ASP A 416 -40.95 22.35 10.48
C ASP A 416 -40.75 23.78 9.95
N SER A 417 -40.21 23.91 8.74
CA SER A 417 -39.97 25.22 8.11
C SER A 417 -41.26 26.03 7.83
N SER A 418 -42.43 25.40 7.87
CA SER A 418 -43.74 26.05 7.72
C SER A 418 -44.38 26.41 9.07
N ALA A 419 -43.80 25.97 10.20
CA ALA A 419 -44.31 26.25 11.53
C ALA A 419 -44.21 27.75 11.84
N ALA A 420 -45.26 28.30 12.46
CA ALA A 420 -45.30 29.71 12.87
C ALA A 420 -44.30 30.03 13.99
N ASP A 421 -43.96 29.03 14.82
CA ASP A 421 -43.06 29.16 15.95
C ASP A 421 -42.20 27.92 16.17
N PRO A 422 -41.25 27.63 15.24
CA PRO A 422 -40.35 26.48 15.38
C PRO A 422 -39.38 26.71 16.55
N ILE A 423 -39.05 25.63 17.27
CA ILE A 423 -38.27 25.68 18.50
C ILE A 423 -37.20 24.57 18.53
N PHE A 424 -36.10 24.85 19.22
CA PHE A 424 -35.09 23.87 19.60
C PHE A 424 -35.38 23.38 21.03
N VAL A 425 -35.40 22.06 21.23
CA VAL A 425 -35.81 21.42 22.49
C VAL A 425 -34.69 20.65 23.18
N GLY A 426 -33.44 20.83 22.77
CA GLY A 426 -32.28 20.20 23.40
C GLY A 426 -32.14 20.64 24.87
N PRO A 427 -32.02 19.72 25.84
CA PRO A 427 -32.11 20.00 27.27
C PRO A 427 -31.01 20.92 27.80
N ALA A 428 -29.79 20.85 27.26
CA ALA A 428 -28.70 21.72 27.69
C ALA A 428 -28.92 23.16 27.21
N ALA A 429 -29.34 23.34 25.95
CA ALA A 429 -29.64 24.65 25.38
C ALA A 429 -30.86 25.29 26.08
N LEU A 430 -31.91 24.53 26.41
CA LEU A 430 -33.04 25.00 27.19
C LEU A 430 -32.60 25.54 28.56
N THR A 431 -31.72 24.82 29.25
CA THR A 431 -31.17 25.22 30.54
C THR A 431 -30.37 26.52 30.42
N ALA A 432 -29.50 26.61 29.40
CA ALA A 432 -28.71 27.82 29.16
C ALA A 432 -29.59 29.03 28.80
N PHE A 433 -30.60 28.83 27.94
CA PHE A 433 -31.54 29.88 27.55
C PHE A 433 -32.33 30.45 28.76
N SER A 434 -32.80 29.57 29.64
CA SER A 434 -33.47 29.95 30.86
C SER A 434 -32.59 30.82 31.79
N ARG A 435 -31.28 30.63 31.78
CA ARG A 435 -30.32 31.40 32.57
C ARG A 435 -29.94 32.74 31.93
N LEU A 436 -29.91 32.82 30.60
CA LEU A 436 -29.61 34.07 29.88
C LEU A 436 -30.69 35.12 30.04
N GLY A 437 -31.95 34.69 30.13
CA GLY A 437 -33.05 35.58 30.44
C GLY A 437 -33.09 35.89 31.93
N ARG A 438 -32.59 37.03 32.35
CA ARG A 438 -32.66 37.51 33.76
C ARG A 438 -34.09 37.62 34.33
N SER A 439 -35.10 37.12 33.63
CA SER A 439 -36.50 37.19 33.96
C SER A 439 -37.13 35.81 34.01
N ALA A 440 -38.00 35.57 34.97
CA ALA A 440 -38.82 34.36 35.09
C ALA A 440 -39.62 34.01 33.80
N ARG A 441 -39.81 34.99 32.91
CA ARG A 441 -40.49 34.79 31.60
C ARG A 441 -39.74 33.89 30.61
N PHE A 442 -38.45 33.62 30.82
CA PHE A 442 -37.66 32.70 29.99
C PHE A 442 -37.48 31.31 30.61
N THR A 443 -37.79 31.17 31.90
CA THR A 443 -37.64 29.88 32.60
C THR A 443 -38.58 28.84 32.01
N GLY A 444 -38.03 27.70 31.55
CA GLY A 444 -38.78 26.61 30.93
C GLY A 444 -39.32 26.92 29.53
N ARG A 445 -38.97 28.05 28.93
CA ARG A 445 -39.34 28.35 27.54
C ARG A 445 -38.40 27.64 26.57
N PRO A 446 -38.94 27.13 25.47
CA PRO A 446 -38.13 26.55 24.40
C PRO A 446 -37.28 27.62 23.70
N VAL A 447 -36.16 27.19 23.08
CA VAL A 447 -35.27 28.11 22.37
C VAL A 447 -35.85 28.40 20.98
N PRO A 448 -36.20 29.69 20.65
CA PRO A 448 -36.85 29.98 19.39
C PRO A 448 -35.91 29.90 18.19
N LEU A 449 -36.34 29.16 17.16
CA LEU A 449 -35.66 29.08 15.87
C LEU A 449 -36.20 30.11 14.89
N GLN A 450 -35.38 30.45 13.89
CA GLN A 450 -35.77 31.36 12.81
C GLN A 450 -36.87 30.73 11.95
N VAL A 451 -37.99 31.44 11.80
CA VAL A 451 -39.13 31.01 10.97
C VAL A 451 -38.69 30.90 9.52
N GLY A 452 -39.08 29.85 8.83
CA GLY A 452 -38.73 29.58 7.42
C GLY A 452 -37.34 28.97 7.21
N VAL A 453 -36.41 29.26 8.12
CA VAL A 453 -35.01 28.73 8.04
C VAL A 453 -34.60 28.18 9.40
N LEU A 454 -34.78 26.91 9.63
CA LEU A 454 -34.58 26.26 10.92
C LEU A 454 -33.11 26.17 11.36
N GLY A 455 -32.18 26.69 10.57
CA GLY A 455 -30.75 26.62 10.81
C GLY A 455 -30.19 27.59 11.82
N HIS A 456 -30.98 28.56 12.29
CA HIS A 456 -30.51 29.68 13.07
C HIS A 456 -31.40 29.93 14.31
N TRP A 457 -30.80 30.57 15.28
CA TRP A 457 -31.58 31.21 16.35
C TRP A 457 -32.40 32.36 15.75
N ARG A 458 -33.59 32.56 16.29
CA ARG A 458 -34.49 33.65 15.84
C ARG A 458 -33.88 35.02 16.12
N SER A 459 -33.57 35.78 15.05
CA SER A 459 -32.91 37.09 15.17
C SER A 459 -33.66 38.08 16.06
N THR A 460 -35.00 38.05 16.07
CA THR A 460 -35.81 38.93 16.93
C THR A 460 -35.69 38.61 18.44
N ALA A 461 -35.27 37.38 18.77
CA ALA A 461 -35.03 36.97 20.16
C ALA A 461 -33.55 37.08 20.55
N PHE A 462 -32.64 36.78 19.62
CA PHE A 462 -31.21 36.67 19.88
C PHE A 462 -30.40 37.88 19.39
N GLY A 463 -30.98 38.81 18.59
CA GLY A 463 -30.24 39.97 18.09
C GLY A 463 -28.97 39.58 17.33
N GLY A 464 -27.81 40.02 17.85
CA GLY A 464 -26.49 39.79 17.24
C GLY A 464 -25.73 38.58 17.80
N GLU A 465 -26.42 37.56 18.31
CA GLU A 465 -25.76 36.31 18.69
C GLU A 465 -25.14 35.62 17.46
N LEU A 466 -24.04 34.88 17.66
CA LEU A 466 -23.24 34.31 16.59
C LEU A 466 -24.07 33.50 15.59
N MET A 467 -24.96 32.61 16.04
CA MET A 467 -25.79 31.74 15.20
C MET A 467 -27.18 32.30 14.93
N ALA A 468 -27.39 33.62 15.11
CA ALA A 468 -28.60 34.27 14.62
C ALA A 468 -28.58 34.43 13.10
N SER A 469 -29.74 34.57 12.46
CA SER A 469 -29.90 34.60 11.00
C SER A 469 -29.39 35.86 10.29
N SER A 470 -28.59 36.70 10.97
CA SER A 470 -28.02 37.91 10.37
C SER A 470 -26.76 38.38 11.10
N LEU A 471 -25.78 38.84 10.32
CA LEU A 471 -24.61 39.53 10.81
C LEU A 471 -24.94 41.00 11.10
N VAL A 472 -24.89 41.41 12.36
CA VAL A 472 -25.12 42.79 12.77
C VAL A 472 -23.83 43.62 12.79
N ASN A 473 -23.95 44.99 12.89
CA ASN A 473 -22.78 45.87 13.00
C ASN A 473 -22.22 45.86 14.42
N GLY A 474 -21.80 44.91 14.99
CA GLY A 474 -21.26 44.82 16.36
C GLY A 474 -20.53 43.50 16.58
N ALA A 475 -20.33 43.17 17.84
CA ALA A 475 -19.86 41.85 18.22
C ALA A 475 -20.93 40.80 17.94
N GLN A 476 -20.48 39.63 17.49
CA GLN A 476 -21.33 38.45 17.40
C GLN A 476 -20.81 37.40 18.37
N PRO A 477 -21.25 37.49 19.65
CA PRO A 477 -20.75 36.61 20.69
C PRO A 477 -21.27 35.20 20.53
N LEU A 478 -20.40 34.24 20.81
CA LEU A 478 -20.76 32.84 21.01
C LEU A 478 -21.47 32.69 22.34
N SER A 479 -22.79 32.58 22.36
CA SER A 479 -23.57 32.50 23.59
C SER A 479 -23.49 31.15 24.30
N ALA A 480 -23.82 31.11 25.58
CA ALA A 480 -23.96 29.89 26.36
C ALA A 480 -25.02 28.93 25.76
N VAL A 481 -26.03 29.44 25.04
CA VAL A 481 -27.05 28.62 24.37
C VAL A 481 -26.45 27.87 23.19
N THR A 482 -25.61 28.53 22.40
CA THR A 482 -24.94 27.89 21.26
C THR A 482 -23.94 26.85 21.72
N VAL A 483 -23.14 27.12 22.77
CA VAL A 483 -22.23 26.11 23.36
C VAL A 483 -23.02 24.92 23.91
N ALA A 484 -24.15 25.18 24.61
CA ALA A 484 -25.01 24.11 25.12
C ALA A 484 -25.69 23.31 24.02
N ALA A 485 -26.08 23.94 22.92
CA ALA A 485 -26.62 23.22 21.75
C ALA A 485 -25.61 22.24 21.13
N LEU A 486 -24.31 22.56 21.09
CA LEU A 486 -23.28 21.61 20.67
C LEU A 486 -23.25 20.37 21.57
N ARG A 487 -23.48 20.53 22.90
CA ARG A 487 -23.60 19.40 23.82
C ARG A 487 -24.82 18.53 23.48
N ASP A 488 -25.96 19.14 23.16
CA ASP A 488 -27.17 18.43 22.77
C ASP A 488 -26.99 17.69 21.44
N LEU A 489 -26.11 18.17 20.54
CA LEU A 489 -25.70 17.49 19.35
C LEU A 489 -24.78 16.27 19.62
N GLY A 490 -24.22 16.16 20.82
CA GLY A 490 -23.33 15.06 21.23
C GLY A 490 -21.85 15.43 21.31
N TRP A 491 -21.47 16.70 21.15
CA TRP A 491 -20.10 17.14 21.39
C TRP A 491 -19.78 17.20 22.89
N THR A 492 -18.54 16.90 23.24
CA THR A 492 -17.99 17.22 24.54
C THR A 492 -17.58 18.70 24.53
N VAL A 493 -18.17 19.51 25.39
CA VAL A 493 -17.99 20.97 25.41
C VAL A 493 -17.42 21.48 26.71
N GLU A 494 -16.68 22.58 26.63
CA GLU A 494 -16.36 23.43 27.78
C GLU A 494 -17.46 24.44 27.97
N MET A 495 -18.30 24.23 29.00
CA MET A 495 -19.50 25.04 29.20
C MET A 495 -19.20 26.49 29.52
N GLU A 496 -18.02 26.82 30.03
CA GLU A 496 -17.59 28.18 30.36
C GLU A 496 -16.90 28.92 29.20
N ALA A 497 -16.82 28.29 28.01
CA ALA A 497 -16.14 28.87 26.83
C ALA A 497 -17.02 29.85 26.04
N TYR A 498 -18.22 30.17 26.55
CA TYR A 498 -19.06 31.20 25.94
C TYR A 498 -18.51 32.60 26.18
N GLU A 499 -18.95 33.54 25.34
CA GLU A 499 -18.69 34.99 25.49
C GLU A 499 -19.81 35.66 26.24
N GLU A 500 -19.50 36.80 26.90
CA GLU A 500 -20.51 37.58 27.59
C GLU A 500 -21.60 38.03 26.62
N TYR A 501 -22.82 37.59 26.90
CA TYR A 501 -23.98 37.85 26.07
C TYR A 501 -25.25 37.90 26.91
N MET A 502 -26.13 38.83 26.58
CA MET A 502 -27.48 38.96 27.17
C MET A 502 -28.52 39.03 26.07
N LEU A 503 -29.67 38.39 26.30
CA LEU A 503 -30.79 38.52 25.39
C LEU A 503 -31.26 39.96 25.31
N PRO A 504 -31.59 40.48 24.11
CA PRO A 504 -32.21 41.80 23.97
C PRO A 504 -33.50 41.90 24.79
N ASP A 505 -33.76 43.06 25.41
CA ASP A 505 -34.95 43.28 26.26
C ASP A 505 -36.28 43.23 25.49
N ALA A 506 -36.27 43.28 24.18
CA ALA A 506 -37.42 43.30 23.29
C ALA A 506 -37.88 41.91 22.87
N VAL A 507 -38.99 41.49 23.42
CA VAL A 507 -40.08 40.69 22.81
C VAL A 507 -39.78 39.37 22.14
N LEU A 508 -40.24 38.27 22.76
CA LEU A 508 -40.44 36.92 22.21
C LEU A 508 -41.68 36.81 21.27
N ALA A 509 -42.17 37.90 20.70
CA ALA A 509 -43.29 37.84 19.77
C ALA A 509 -42.84 37.50 18.36
N PRO A 510 -43.52 36.58 17.65
CA PRO A 510 -43.26 36.38 16.24
C PRO A 510 -43.61 37.65 15.49
N SER A 511 -42.60 38.42 15.05
CA SER A 511 -42.88 39.60 14.20
C SER A 511 -42.84 39.22 12.73
N ILE A 512 -44.01 39.26 12.12
CA ILE A 512 -44.21 39.04 10.68
C ILE A 512 -43.67 40.22 9.82
N SER A 513 -43.19 41.31 10.43
CA SER A 513 -42.67 42.48 9.72
C SER A 513 -41.63 43.22 10.56
N GLY A 514 -40.41 42.76 10.59
CA GLY A 514 -39.28 43.54 11.09
C GLY A 514 -38.65 44.34 9.96
N ARG A 515 -38.83 45.66 9.97
CA ARG A 515 -38.00 46.57 9.20
C ARG A 515 -36.59 46.48 9.75
N VAL A 516 -35.76 45.63 9.11
CA VAL A 516 -34.36 45.47 9.46
C VAL A 516 -33.65 46.78 9.14
N ILE A 517 -32.95 47.33 10.14
CA ILE A 517 -32.09 48.48 9.96
C ILE A 517 -31.03 48.14 8.93
N SER A 518 -30.84 48.98 7.95
CA SER A 518 -30.12 48.88 6.68
C SER A 518 -28.61 48.50 6.73
N THR A 519 -28.13 47.82 7.74
CA THR A 519 -26.70 47.54 7.94
C THR A 519 -26.40 46.09 8.34
N THR A 520 -27.36 45.18 8.23
CA THR A 520 -27.16 43.75 8.51
C THR A 520 -26.97 42.95 7.25
N ILE A 521 -26.07 41.97 7.27
CA ILE A 521 -25.92 40.98 6.20
C ILE A 521 -26.84 39.82 6.55
N PRO A 522 -27.87 39.53 5.74
CA PRO A 522 -28.70 38.34 5.97
C PRO A 522 -27.89 37.06 5.71
N LEU A 523 -28.16 36.05 6.53
CA LEU A 523 -27.54 34.73 6.44
C LEU A 523 -28.56 33.66 5.96
N ASP A 524 -29.52 34.08 5.14
CA ASP A 524 -30.52 33.19 4.56
C ASP A 524 -29.88 32.40 3.40
N GLY A 525 -29.98 31.08 3.42
CA GLY A 525 -29.47 30.20 2.36
C GLY A 525 -27.99 29.82 2.47
N ASP A 526 -27.40 29.99 3.66
CA ASP A 526 -26.00 29.65 3.98
C ASP A 526 -25.80 28.19 4.37
N LEU A 527 -26.85 27.42 4.61
CA LEU A 527 -26.78 26.05 5.11
C LEU A 527 -26.39 25.05 4.01
N LEU A 528 -25.35 24.31 4.25
CA LEU A 528 -24.98 23.10 3.49
C LEU A 528 -25.32 21.86 4.35
N LEU A 529 -26.18 21.00 3.82
CA LEU A 529 -26.62 19.81 4.54
C LEU A 529 -25.68 18.63 4.30
N PRO A 530 -25.52 17.71 5.27
CA PRO A 530 -24.68 16.54 5.12
C PRO A 530 -25.16 15.65 3.98
N ARG A 531 -24.22 15.16 3.19
CA ARG A 531 -24.49 14.32 2.00
C ARG A 531 -24.04 12.89 2.16
N LEU A 532 -23.09 12.64 3.02
CA LEU A 532 -22.44 11.35 3.20
C LEU A 532 -22.31 11.02 4.69
N MET A 533 -22.42 9.73 5.00
CA MET A 533 -22.06 9.16 6.30
C MET A 533 -20.90 8.20 6.12
N VAL A 534 -19.87 8.34 6.94
CA VAL A 534 -18.79 7.37 7.00
C VAL A 534 -19.18 6.25 7.97
N GLN A 535 -19.05 5.00 7.53
CA GLN A 535 -19.18 3.83 8.40
C GLN A 535 -17.80 3.38 8.91
N PRO A 536 -17.72 2.65 10.02
CA PRO A 536 -16.46 2.08 10.48
C PRO A 536 -15.73 1.35 9.35
N GLY A 537 -14.43 1.66 9.17
CA GLY A 537 -13.64 1.15 8.04
C GLY A 537 -13.67 2.02 6.78
N GLY A 538 -14.27 3.22 6.82
CA GLY A 538 -14.17 4.24 5.77
C GLY A 538 -15.13 4.03 4.59
N ARG A 539 -16.17 3.21 4.75
CA ARG A 539 -17.24 3.09 3.74
C ARG A 539 -18.13 4.32 3.76
N MET A 540 -18.23 5.01 2.63
CA MET A 540 -19.10 6.18 2.47
C MET A 540 -20.50 5.76 2.04
N VAL A 541 -21.52 6.25 2.74
CA VAL A 541 -22.93 5.97 2.46
C VAL A 541 -23.65 7.28 2.18
N PRO A 542 -24.36 7.43 1.05
CA PRO A 542 -25.10 8.64 0.74
C PRO A 542 -26.30 8.83 1.68
N LEU A 543 -26.62 10.09 1.96
CA LEU A 543 -27.73 10.52 2.77
C LEU A 543 -28.77 11.28 1.93
N ASP A 544 -30.05 11.13 2.28
CA ASP A 544 -31.12 11.98 1.76
C ASP A 544 -31.16 13.33 2.52
N ALA A 545 -32.03 14.24 2.10
CA ALA A 545 -32.18 15.56 2.73
C ALA A 545 -32.65 15.48 4.20
N ALA A 546 -33.24 14.38 4.64
CA ALA A 546 -33.61 14.16 6.04
C ALA A 546 -32.48 13.49 6.85
N GLY A 547 -31.29 13.29 6.27
CA GLY A 547 -30.17 12.64 6.92
C GLY A 547 -30.29 11.11 7.05
N ARG A 548 -31.20 10.48 6.29
CA ARG A 548 -31.40 9.03 6.29
C ARG A 548 -30.53 8.38 5.21
N ARG A 549 -30.06 7.18 5.46
CA ARG A 549 -29.24 6.41 4.50
C ARG A 549 -30.03 6.10 3.24
N ILE A 550 -29.46 6.39 2.10
CA ILE A 550 -29.98 5.92 0.81
C ILE A 550 -29.44 4.51 0.61
N LEU A 551 -30.30 3.51 0.75
CA LEU A 551 -29.97 2.11 0.44
C LEU A 551 -30.01 1.95 -1.08
N ARG A 552 -28.87 1.67 -1.71
CA ARG A 552 -28.78 1.27 -3.12
C ARG A 552 -28.59 -0.24 -3.22
#